data_425f75b332b2b4425f616ca6dc6eb866
#
_entry.id   425f75b332b2b4425f616ca6dc6eb866
#
_cell.length_a   1.000
_cell.length_b   1.000
_cell.length_c   1.000
_cell.angle_alpha   90.00
_cell.angle_beta   90.00
_cell.angle_gamma   90.00
#
_symmetry.space_group_name_H-M   'P 1'
#
loop_
_entity.id
_entity.type
_entity.pdbx_description
1 polymer ?
#
loop_
_entity_poly.entity_id
_entity_poly.type
_entity_poly.pdbx_seq_one_letter_code
_entity_poly.pdbx_strand_id
1 'polypeptide(L)'
;MAENKNFLNITDDIKNLKLDNILDNLSFYDYHCKYLKKLQKTDIDKEDVHYISTYSSFVGEVYENVIYELLLNYAISNKDITKFVLKGPHQNNYQNLKNGLMIDINNQIVYKAGYKDVTEFDALFFTEDSVCFVESTIVKTTTSLRKRLKKKKALLEVIFPKLKIKALIILSEGAMGVNVFPSYCTVWVTKPLVNEALIYELIHTKTTKNKIFKTPKNKKLIHSKDINVVMFKYFDTLNWILRSTRKSKKDIIDFKFLSTSKIARYFEIFSKFYIGHIDIDTFVNLLQYSNISTISEEIPLDSIQDKQIIVTIEKTADSFTLVYYLKIIGDKLKRLDFKGEILSISNKDPKGFTAAETKYIKFLFEKSYKLSLDDIKYIEKTKKLYK
;
A
#
# COMPACT_ATOMS: atom_id res chain seq x y z
N MET A 1 15.06 -3.26 28.85
CA MET A 1 14.30 -4.09 27.89
C MET A 1 12.85 -3.99 28.29
N ALA A 2 12.02 -3.23 27.56
CA ALA A 2 10.60 -3.17 27.84
C ALA A 2 10.00 -4.52 27.44
N GLU A 3 9.41 -5.23 28.36
CA GLU A 3 8.61 -6.41 28.11
C GLU A 3 7.57 -6.07 27.03
N ASN A 4 7.71 -6.68 25.86
CA ASN A 4 6.65 -6.72 24.87
C ASN A 4 5.48 -7.48 25.52
N LYS A 5 4.62 -6.76 26.22
CA LYS A 5 3.35 -7.33 26.66
C LYS A 5 2.65 -7.81 25.42
N ASN A 6 2.63 -9.12 25.24
CA ASN A 6 1.98 -9.79 24.13
C ASN A 6 0.59 -9.20 23.98
N PHE A 7 0.38 -8.56 22.87
CA PHE A 7 -0.90 -8.07 22.42
C PHE A 7 -1.83 -9.27 22.22
N LEU A 8 -2.67 -9.53 23.19
CA LEU A 8 -3.37 -10.78 23.33
C LEU A 8 -2.34 -11.94 23.42
N ASN A 9 -2.57 -12.97 24.11
CA ASN A 9 -1.74 -14.19 24.08
C ASN A 9 -1.92 -14.94 22.74
N ILE A 10 -2.09 -14.16 21.66
CA ILE A 10 -2.56 -14.60 20.34
C ILE A 10 -1.67 -15.67 19.75
N THR A 11 -0.35 -15.55 19.98
CA THR A 11 0.60 -16.51 19.42
C THR A 11 0.49 -17.89 20.07
N ASP A 12 0.24 -17.96 21.37
CA ASP A 12 0.16 -19.23 22.09
C ASP A 12 -1.22 -19.86 21.91
N ASP A 13 -2.27 -19.05 21.92
CA ASP A 13 -3.64 -19.53 21.67
C ASP A 13 -3.80 -20.09 20.25
N ILE A 14 -3.26 -19.41 19.23
CA ILE A 14 -3.37 -19.84 17.84
C ILE A 14 -2.53 -21.10 17.55
N LYS A 15 -1.36 -21.24 18.19
CA LYS A 15 -0.55 -22.46 18.02
C LYS A 15 -1.30 -23.75 18.37
N ASN A 16 -2.29 -23.66 19.23
CA ASN A 16 -3.10 -24.79 19.69
C ASN A 16 -4.33 -25.04 18.83
N LEU A 17 -4.62 -24.20 17.83
CA LEU A 17 -5.73 -24.42 16.92
C LEU A 17 -5.42 -25.54 15.92
N LYS A 18 -6.38 -26.44 15.73
CA LYS A 18 -6.25 -27.57 14.80
C LYS A 18 -6.57 -27.09 13.38
N LEU A 19 -5.73 -27.53 12.43
CA LEU A 19 -5.92 -27.25 11.00
C LEU A 19 -7.08 -28.04 10.38
N ASP A 20 -7.39 -29.21 10.91
CA ASP A 20 -8.35 -30.15 10.31
C ASP A 20 -9.72 -29.52 10.04
N ASN A 21 -10.15 -28.60 10.88
CA ASN A 21 -11.45 -27.94 10.74
C ASN A 21 -11.49 -26.83 9.67
N ILE A 22 -10.35 -26.44 9.09
CA ILE A 22 -10.28 -25.34 8.12
C ILE A 22 -9.96 -25.80 6.71
N LEU A 23 -9.39 -27.00 6.53
CA LEU A 23 -8.96 -27.50 5.23
C LEU A 23 -10.11 -27.57 4.22
N ASP A 24 -11.29 -28.01 4.65
CA ASP A 24 -12.48 -28.05 3.79
C ASP A 24 -12.86 -26.65 3.29
N ASN A 25 -12.67 -25.61 4.11
CA ASN A 25 -12.99 -24.22 3.73
C ASN A 25 -12.07 -23.69 2.63
N LEU A 26 -10.82 -24.18 2.57
CA LEU A 26 -9.84 -23.71 1.59
C LEU A 26 -10.26 -23.99 0.15
N SER A 27 -11.03 -25.04 -0.10
CA SER A 27 -11.52 -25.38 -1.43
C SER A 27 -12.53 -24.39 -2.00
N PHE A 28 -13.09 -23.50 -1.16
CA PHE A 28 -14.05 -22.47 -1.56
C PHE A 28 -13.43 -21.11 -1.91
N TYR A 29 -12.13 -20.93 -1.68
CA TYR A 29 -11.44 -19.72 -2.07
C TYR A 29 -11.20 -19.67 -3.57
N ASP A 30 -11.31 -18.49 -4.15
CA ASP A 30 -11.01 -18.27 -5.57
C ASP A 30 -9.52 -17.93 -5.74
N TYR A 31 -8.74 -18.95 -6.01
CA TYR A 31 -7.28 -18.82 -6.17
C TYR A 31 -6.89 -18.39 -7.58
N HIS A 32 -5.85 -17.58 -7.68
CA HIS A 32 -5.25 -17.18 -8.96
C HIS A 32 -4.46 -18.30 -9.65
N CYS A 33 -4.94 -19.55 -9.53
CA CYS A 33 -4.25 -20.72 -10.06
C CYS A 33 -4.37 -20.92 -11.58
N LYS A 34 -5.09 -20.07 -12.30
CA LYS A 34 -5.29 -20.18 -13.76
C LYS A 34 -3.97 -20.24 -14.54
N TYR A 35 -3.02 -19.39 -14.15
CA TYR A 35 -1.71 -19.35 -14.77
C TYR A 35 -0.90 -20.61 -14.44
N LEU A 36 -0.92 -21.06 -13.20
CA LEU A 36 -0.23 -22.29 -12.79
C LEU A 36 -0.78 -23.52 -13.54
N LYS A 37 -2.11 -23.65 -13.64
CA LYS A 37 -2.76 -24.71 -14.42
C LYS A 37 -2.39 -24.66 -15.91
N LYS A 38 -2.21 -23.46 -16.47
CA LYS A 38 -1.76 -23.27 -17.84
C LYS A 38 -0.31 -23.74 -18.00
N LEU A 39 0.58 -23.33 -17.11
CA LEU A 39 1.99 -23.72 -17.13
C LEU A 39 2.17 -25.23 -16.98
N GLN A 40 1.39 -25.87 -16.11
CA GLN A 40 1.41 -27.33 -15.96
C GLN A 40 0.97 -28.12 -17.21
N LYS A 41 0.15 -27.50 -18.09
CA LYS A 41 -0.30 -28.09 -19.36
C LYS A 41 0.67 -27.90 -20.52
N THR A 42 1.65 -26.99 -20.38
CA THR A 42 2.59 -26.62 -21.45
C THR A 42 3.95 -27.28 -21.31
N ASP A 43 4.08 -28.34 -20.50
CA ASP A 43 5.33 -29.07 -20.24
C ASP A 43 6.54 -28.16 -19.90
N ILE A 44 6.27 -26.96 -19.36
CA ILE A 44 7.32 -26.05 -18.88
C ILE A 44 8.05 -26.72 -17.71
N ASP A 45 9.38 -26.68 -17.75
CA ASP A 45 10.22 -27.18 -16.69
C ASP A 45 9.83 -26.54 -15.34
N LYS A 46 9.76 -27.37 -14.30
CA LYS A 46 9.49 -26.89 -12.93
C LYS A 46 10.59 -25.98 -12.40
N GLU A 47 11.79 -26.00 -13.00
CA GLU A 47 12.91 -25.10 -12.70
C GLU A 47 12.81 -23.75 -13.44
N ASP A 48 11.88 -23.59 -14.37
CA ASP A 48 11.63 -22.33 -15.06
C ASP A 48 11.22 -21.23 -14.07
N VAL A 49 11.82 -20.06 -14.23
CA VAL A 49 11.60 -18.90 -13.34
C VAL A 49 10.11 -18.49 -13.26
N HIS A 50 9.39 -18.59 -14.38
CA HIS A 50 7.95 -18.28 -14.43
C HIS A 50 7.13 -19.32 -13.68
N TYR A 51 7.50 -20.62 -13.80
CA TYR A 51 6.85 -21.68 -13.05
C TYR A 51 7.07 -21.49 -11.55
N ILE A 52 8.33 -21.32 -11.12
CA ILE A 52 8.71 -21.12 -9.71
C ILE A 52 7.99 -19.91 -9.12
N SER A 53 7.99 -18.77 -9.83
CA SER A 53 7.34 -17.53 -9.38
C SER A 53 5.82 -17.71 -9.22
N THR A 54 5.17 -18.33 -10.22
CA THR A 54 3.72 -18.57 -10.21
C THR A 54 3.32 -19.56 -9.13
N TYR A 55 4.10 -20.64 -8.96
CA TYR A 55 3.89 -21.63 -7.92
C TYR A 55 4.06 -21.02 -6.52
N SER A 56 5.13 -20.26 -6.31
CA SER A 56 5.40 -19.60 -5.04
C SER A 56 4.31 -18.59 -4.68
N SER A 57 3.78 -17.86 -5.67
CA SER A 57 2.65 -16.94 -5.48
C SER A 57 1.40 -17.69 -5.03
N PHE A 58 1.09 -18.82 -5.67
CA PHE A 58 -0.05 -19.66 -5.29
C PHE A 58 0.10 -20.25 -3.89
N VAL A 59 1.27 -20.75 -3.54
CA VAL A 59 1.56 -21.25 -2.18
C VAL A 59 1.40 -20.14 -1.15
N GLY A 60 1.86 -18.93 -1.46
CA GLY A 60 1.67 -17.75 -0.61
C GLY A 60 0.19 -17.44 -0.37
N GLU A 61 -0.62 -17.45 -1.43
CA GLU A 61 -2.06 -17.22 -1.35
C GLU A 61 -2.78 -18.30 -0.51
N VAL A 62 -2.41 -19.56 -0.66
CA VAL A 62 -2.93 -20.66 0.18
C VAL A 62 -2.55 -20.44 1.65
N TYR A 63 -1.29 -20.09 1.92
CA TYR A 63 -0.80 -19.80 3.27
C TYR A 63 -1.58 -18.66 3.93
N GLU A 64 -1.81 -17.56 3.22
CA GLU A 64 -2.61 -16.43 3.71
C GLU A 64 -4.03 -16.84 4.07
N ASN A 65 -4.66 -17.72 3.28
CA ASN A 65 -6.01 -18.18 3.54
C ASN A 65 -6.06 -19.19 4.71
N VAL A 66 -5.05 -20.06 4.87
CA VAL A 66 -4.91 -20.90 6.06
C VAL A 66 -4.83 -20.04 7.32
N ILE A 67 -3.97 -19.03 7.31
CA ILE A 67 -3.83 -18.09 8.42
C ILE A 67 -5.14 -17.36 8.70
N TYR A 68 -5.83 -16.92 7.65
CA TYR A 68 -7.11 -16.23 7.80
C TYR A 68 -8.16 -17.11 8.50
N GLU A 69 -8.30 -18.37 8.10
CA GLU A 69 -9.24 -19.33 8.72
C GLU A 69 -8.89 -19.61 10.19
N LEU A 70 -7.61 -19.78 10.50
CA LEU A 70 -7.15 -19.91 11.89
C LEU A 70 -7.52 -18.70 12.73
N LEU A 71 -7.30 -17.50 12.21
CA LEU A 71 -7.61 -16.25 12.90
C LEU A 71 -9.12 -16.04 13.04
N LEU A 72 -9.92 -16.45 12.07
CA LEU A 72 -11.38 -16.40 12.16
C LEU A 72 -11.88 -17.28 13.30
N ASN A 73 -11.42 -18.53 13.39
CA ASN A 73 -11.76 -19.44 14.46
C ASN A 73 -11.31 -18.92 15.82
N TYR A 74 -10.10 -18.35 15.88
CA TYR A 74 -9.59 -17.68 17.07
C TYR A 74 -10.48 -16.51 17.49
N ALA A 75 -10.91 -15.67 16.55
CA ALA A 75 -11.75 -14.52 16.83
C ALA A 75 -13.11 -14.91 17.41
N ILE A 76 -13.68 -16.02 16.95
CA ILE A 76 -14.95 -16.54 17.48
C ILE A 76 -14.83 -16.89 18.97
N SER A 77 -13.75 -17.56 19.36
CA SER A 77 -13.55 -18.06 20.73
C SER A 77 -12.96 -17.01 21.67
N ASN A 78 -12.14 -16.08 21.18
CA ASN A 78 -11.45 -15.10 22.00
C ASN A 78 -12.39 -13.95 22.45
N LYS A 79 -12.39 -13.64 23.76
CA LYS A 79 -13.28 -12.63 24.33
C LYS A 79 -12.86 -11.19 24.02
N ASP A 80 -11.57 -10.95 23.84
CA ASP A 80 -11.03 -9.61 23.64
C ASP A 80 -11.23 -9.10 22.20
N ILE A 81 -11.43 -10.01 21.23
CA ILE A 81 -11.79 -9.63 19.87
C ILE A 81 -13.28 -9.30 19.83
N THR A 82 -13.58 -8.07 19.47
CA THR A 82 -14.94 -7.55 19.37
C THR A 82 -15.51 -7.66 17.96
N LYS A 83 -14.65 -7.53 16.94
CA LYS A 83 -15.03 -7.60 15.52
C LYS A 83 -13.92 -8.25 14.70
N PHE A 84 -14.30 -9.07 13.73
CA PHE A 84 -13.42 -9.68 12.74
C PHE A 84 -14.00 -9.50 11.34
N VAL A 85 -13.20 -9.00 10.40
CA VAL A 85 -13.67 -8.64 9.06
C VAL A 85 -13.69 -9.86 8.16
N LEU A 86 -14.84 -10.14 7.57
CA LEU A 86 -15.03 -11.26 6.65
C LEU A 86 -14.40 -10.96 5.28
N LYS A 87 -13.77 -11.99 4.69
CA LYS A 87 -13.28 -12.01 3.30
C LYS A 87 -13.48 -13.37 2.65
N GLY A 88 -13.13 -13.48 1.38
CA GLY A 88 -13.19 -14.73 0.64
C GLY A 88 -14.60 -15.32 0.60
N PRO A 89 -14.75 -16.65 0.79
CA PRO A 89 -16.05 -17.32 0.73
C PRO A 89 -17.00 -16.91 1.84
N HIS A 90 -16.51 -16.29 2.92
CA HIS A 90 -17.34 -15.79 4.02
C HIS A 90 -18.11 -14.51 3.67
N GLN A 91 -17.80 -13.88 2.53
CA GLN A 91 -18.49 -12.68 2.08
C GLN A 91 -18.94 -12.83 0.63
N ASN A 92 -20.23 -12.95 0.40
CA ASN A 92 -20.81 -13.27 -0.89
C ASN A 92 -20.82 -12.11 -1.92
N ASN A 93 -20.55 -10.87 -1.50
CA ASN A 93 -20.65 -9.72 -2.37
C ASN A 93 -19.41 -8.82 -2.27
N TYR A 94 -18.64 -8.72 -3.35
CA TYR A 94 -17.65 -7.68 -3.48
C TYR A 94 -18.33 -6.31 -3.66
N GLN A 95 -17.62 -5.26 -3.30
CA GLN A 95 -18.12 -3.90 -3.41
C GLN A 95 -17.20 -3.08 -4.30
N ASN A 96 -17.78 -2.31 -5.21
CA ASN A 96 -17.03 -1.36 -6.04
C ASN A 96 -17.27 0.08 -5.58
N LEU A 97 -16.79 0.41 -4.38
CA LEU A 97 -16.90 1.76 -3.83
C LEU A 97 -15.73 2.64 -4.30
N LYS A 98 -16.01 3.92 -4.48
CA LYS A 98 -14.99 4.92 -4.81
C LYS A 98 -13.95 5.07 -3.70
N ASN A 99 -14.39 5.07 -2.44
CA ASN A 99 -13.55 5.26 -1.27
C ASN A 99 -14.05 4.38 -0.14
N GLY A 100 -13.14 3.89 0.70
CA GLY A 100 -13.47 3.19 1.93
C GLY A 100 -12.84 1.80 2.02
N LEU A 101 -13.13 1.14 3.13
CA LEU A 101 -12.75 -0.24 3.38
C LEU A 101 -13.80 -1.17 2.75
N MET A 102 -13.36 -2.12 1.95
CA MET A 102 -14.24 -3.00 1.19
C MET A 102 -13.56 -4.33 0.85
N ILE A 103 -14.35 -5.26 0.34
CA ILE A 103 -13.84 -6.45 -0.32
C ILE A 103 -13.78 -6.17 -1.83
N ASP A 104 -12.64 -6.42 -2.42
CA ASP A 104 -12.43 -6.23 -3.86
C ASP A 104 -12.90 -7.44 -4.69
N ILE A 105 -12.70 -7.37 -6.00
CA ILE A 105 -13.06 -8.45 -6.93
C ILE A 105 -12.27 -9.75 -6.69
N ASN A 106 -11.11 -9.66 -6.04
CA ASN A 106 -10.27 -10.79 -5.67
C ASN A 106 -10.60 -11.33 -4.27
N ASN A 107 -11.71 -10.88 -3.68
CA ASN A 107 -12.14 -11.22 -2.33
C ASN A 107 -11.14 -10.84 -1.22
N GLN A 108 -10.29 -9.84 -1.45
CA GLN A 108 -9.34 -9.31 -0.48
C GLN A 108 -9.91 -8.09 0.27
N ILE A 109 -9.50 -7.93 1.53
CA ILE A 109 -9.84 -6.73 2.31
C ILE A 109 -8.94 -5.60 1.80
N VAL A 110 -9.53 -4.59 1.14
CA VAL A 110 -8.79 -3.46 0.58
C VAL A 110 -9.35 -2.13 1.07
N TYR A 111 -8.49 -1.14 1.16
CA TYR A 111 -8.91 0.25 1.27
C TYR A 111 -8.71 0.96 -0.06
N LYS A 112 -9.77 1.53 -0.60
CA LYS A 112 -9.74 2.30 -1.86
C LYS A 112 -9.86 3.79 -1.62
N ALA A 113 -9.15 4.56 -2.46
CA ALA A 113 -9.32 6.00 -2.59
C ALA A 113 -9.35 6.36 -4.08
N GLY A 114 -10.44 6.98 -4.52
CA GLY A 114 -10.63 7.31 -5.93
C GLY A 114 -10.68 6.08 -6.84
N TYR A 115 -11.34 4.99 -6.41
CA TYR A 115 -11.41 3.68 -7.09
C TYR A 115 -10.08 2.91 -7.16
N LYS A 116 -9.02 3.36 -6.51
CA LYS A 116 -7.72 2.68 -6.52
C LYS A 116 -7.37 2.10 -5.17
N ASP A 117 -6.76 0.94 -5.20
CA ASP A 117 -6.31 0.26 -4.01
C ASP A 117 -5.14 1.03 -3.40
N VAL A 118 -5.34 1.52 -2.19
CA VAL A 118 -4.28 2.14 -1.40
C VAL A 118 -3.45 1.07 -0.74
N THR A 119 -4.12 0.08 -0.17
CA THR A 119 -3.50 -1.10 0.44
C THR A 119 -4.53 -2.21 0.64
N GLU A 120 -4.04 -3.43 0.76
CA GLU A 120 -4.79 -4.63 1.13
C GLU A 120 -4.38 -5.11 2.53
N PHE A 121 -5.20 -5.96 3.14
CA PHE A 121 -4.96 -6.57 4.44
C PHE A 121 -5.30 -8.05 4.37
N ASP A 122 -4.42 -8.92 4.85
CA ASP A 122 -4.66 -10.36 4.85
C ASP A 122 -5.78 -10.73 5.81
N ALA A 123 -5.83 -10.05 6.96
CA ALA A 123 -6.98 -10.02 7.85
C ALA A 123 -7.01 -8.70 8.65
N LEU A 124 -8.19 -8.39 9.19
CA LEU A 124 -8.41 -7.20 10.00
C LEU A 124 -9.38 -7.53 11.14
N PHE A 125 -9.01 -7.22 12.37
CA PHE A 125 -9.87 -7.41 13.53
C PHE A 125 -9.73 -6.29 14.54
N PHE A 126 -10.69 -6.20 15.44
CA PHE A 126 -10.81 -5.12 16.42
C PHE A 126 -10.89 -5.68 17.83
N THR A 127 -10.29 -4.97 18.75
CA THR A 127 -10.56 -5.05 20.18
C THR A 127 -11.35 -3.82 20.61
N GLU A 128 -11.57 -3.62 21.90
CA GLU A 128 -12.25 -2.43 22.38
C GLU A 128 -11.49 -1.12 22.05
N ASP A 129 -10.16 -1.13 22.17
CA ASP A 129 -9.30 0.06 22.04
C ASP A 129 -8.40 0.06 20.81
N SER A 130 -8.38 -1.02 20.04
CA SER A 130 -7.38 -1.20 18.97
C SER A 130 -7.99 -1.76 17.70
N VAL A 131 -7.33 -1.49 16.58
CA VAL A 131 -7.46 -2.25 15.34
C VAL A 131 -6.16 -2.96 15.04
N CYS A 132 -6.23 -4.24 14.77
CA CYS A 132 -5.10 -5.08 14.39
C CYS A 132 -5.22 -5.49 12.93
N PHE A 133 -4.22 -5.17 12.14
CA PHE A 133 -4.08 -5.72 10.80
C PHE A 133 -3.08 -6.87 10.79
N VAL A 134 -3.32 -7.82 9.91
CA VAL A 134 -2.47 -9.00 9.76
C VAL A 134 -1.69 -8.89 8.45
N GLU A 135 -0.44 -9.32 8.51
CA GLU A 135 0.42 -9.58 7.35
C GLU A 135 1.01 -10.96 7.50
N SER A 136 0.72 -11.83 6.56
CA SER A 136 1.27 -13.18 6.49
C SER A 136 2.14 -13.36 5.26
N THR A 137 3.25 -14.06 5.39
CA THR A 137 4.14 -14.29 4.26
C THR A 137 5.05 -15.50 4.47
N ILE A 138 5.30 -16.23 3.39
CA ILE A 138 6.28 -17.30 3.32
C ILE A 138 7.67 -16.82 2.88
N VAL A 139 7.82 -15.53 2.58
CA VAL A 139 9.07 -14.95 2.09
C VAL A 139 10.11 -14.92 3.21
N LYS A 140 11.31 -15.41 2.91
CA LYS A 140 12.40 -15.49 3.89
C LYS A 140 12.99 -14.13 4.31
N THR A 141 12.88 -13.09 3.46
CA THR A 141 13.45 -11.77 3.73
C THR A 141 12.37 -10.76 4.11
N THR A 142 12.52 -10.09 5.26
CA THR A 142 11.50 -9.18 5.82
C THR A 142 11.72 -7.70 5.47
N THR A 143 12.75 -7.35 4.71
CA THR A 143 13.13 -5.95 4.44
C THR A 143 12.03 -5.14 3.74
N SER A 144 11.40 -5.73 2.71
CA SER A 144 10.30 -5.07 1.99
C SER A 144 9.02 -4.95 2.84
N LEU A 145 8.82 -5.87 3.75
CA LEU A 145 7.65 -5.93 4.62
C LEU A 145 7.55 -4.70 5.54
N ARG A 146 8.67 -4.25 6.12
CA ARG A 146 8.68 -3.08 7.02
C ARG A 146 8.10 -1.81 6.37
N LYS A 147 8.43 -1.58 5.10
CA LYS A 147 7.89 -0.42 4.37
C LYS A 147 6.37 -0.54 4.20
N ARG A 148 5.89 -1.74 3.88
CA ARG A 148 4.44 -2.02 3.76
C ARG A 148 3.72 -1.82 5.10
N LEU A 149 4.31 -2.31 6.20
CA LEU A 149 3.73 -2.17 7.55
C LEU A 149 3.58 -0.71 7.96
N LYS A 150 4.60 0.14 7.73
CA LYS A 150 4.51 1.58 8.00
C LYS A 150 3.38 2.23 7.22
N LYS A 151 3.25 1.90 5.93
CA LYS A 151 2.17 2.40 5.08
C LYS A 151 0.78 1.99 5.61
N LYS A 152 0.59 0.70 5.94
CA LYS A 152 -0.67 0.17 6.47
C LYS A 152 -1.03 0.81 7.81
N LYS A 153 -0.05 0.92 8.72
CA LYS A 153 -0.24 1.60 10.01
C LYS A 153 -0.69 3.05 9.81
N ALA A 154 0.03 3.81 9.00
CA ALA A 154 -0.27 5.22 8.76
C ALA A 154 -1.69 5.42 8.17
N LEU A 155 -2.11 4.55 7.24
CA LEU A 155 -3.46 4.58 6.71
C LEU A 155 -4.50 4.29 7.81
N LEU A 156 -4.31 3.24 8.60
CA LEU A 156 -5.24 2.88 9.66
C LEU A 156 -5.35 3.97 10.73
N GLU A 157 -4.25 4.66 11.08
CA GLU A 157 -4.28 5.83 11.97
C GLU A 157 -5.11 6.99 11.42
N VAL A 158 -5.17 7.13 10.09
CA VAL A 158 -6.01 8.16 9.46
C VAL A 158 -7.48 7.75 9.47
N ILE A 159 -7.79 6.48 9.14
CA ILE A 159 -9.18 6.03 9.03
C ILE A 159 -9.81 5.60 10.35
N PHE A 160 -8.99 5.28 11.36
CA PHE A 160 -9.42 4.95 12.73
C PHE A 160 -8.70 5.82 13.77
N PRO A 161 -8.91 7.15 13.79
CA PRO A 161 -8.09 8.07 14.59
C PRO A 161 -8.25 7.90 16.11
N LYS A 162 -9.26 7.18 16.56
CA LYS A 162 -9.53 6.93 17.97
C LYS A 162 -9.00 5.58 18.48
N LEU A 163 -8.52 4.72 17.58
CA LEU A 163 -8.04 3.39 17.92
C LEU A 163 -6.51 3.30 17.85
N LYS A 164 -5.93 2.51 18.71
CA LYS A 164 -4.52 2.13 18.61
C LYS A 164 -4.33 1.18 17.44
N ILE A 165 -3.28 1.39 16.65
CA ILE A 165 -2.98 0.52 15.52
C ILE A 165 -1.93 -0.49 15.94
N LYS A 166 -2.26 -1.75 15.74
CA LYS A 166 -1.39 -2.90 16.02
C LYS A 166 -1.27 -3.78 14.78
N ALA A 167 -0.21 -4.54 14.70
CA ALA A 167 0.02 -5.47 13.60
C ALA A 167 0.37 -6.86 14.12
N LEU A 168 -0.22 -7.88 13.53
CA LEU A 168 0.18 -9.27 13.70
C LEU A 168 0.90 -9.71 12.43
N ILE A 169 2.19 -10.01 12.58
CA ILE A 169 3.06 -10.45 11.50
C ILE A 169 3.24 -11.95 11.62
N ILE A 170 2.84 -12.67 10.59
CA ILE A 170 2.91 -14.13 10.58
C ILE A 170 3.88 -14.56 9.49
N LEU A 171 4.96 -15.19 9.91
CA LEU A 171 6.06 -15.61 9.06
C LEU A 171 6.16 -17.14 9.06
N SER A 172 6.52 -17.71 7.94
CA SER A 172 6.89 -19.11 7.88
C SER A 172 8.27 -19.34 8.48
N GLU A 173 8.53 -20.54 8.96
CA GLU A 173 9.82 -20.97 9.48
C GLU A 173 10.97 -20.67 8.49
N GLY A 174 12.12 -20.27 9.02
CA GLY A 174 13.27 -19.85 8.24
C GLY A 174 13.26 -18.38 7.80
N ALA A 175 12.29 -17.58 8.24
CA ALA A 175 12.28 -16.15 7.99
C ALA A 175 13.42 -15.45 8.73
N MET A 176 14.15 -14.57 8.01
CA MET A 176 15.26 -13.78 8.55
C MET A 176 14.80 -12.40 8.98
N GLY A 177 15.47 -11.81 9.97
CA GLY A 177 15.20 -10.45 10.43
C GLY A 177 13.94 -10.31 11.30
N VAL A 178 13.57 -11.36 12.02
CA VAL A 178 12.38 -11.39 12.89
C VAL A 178 12.45 -10.34 14.03
N ASN A 179 13.65 -10.03 14.54
CA ASN A 179 13.86 -9.16 15.71
C ASN A 179 13.81 -7.65 15.40
N VAL A 180 13.55 -7.24 14.16
CA VAL A 180 13.67 -5.84 13.73
C VAL A 180 12.33 -5.18 13.40
N PHE A 181 11.23 -5.77 13.82
CA PHE A 181 9.91 -5.17 13.64
C PHE A 181 9.65 -4.06 14.68
N PRO A 182 8.89 -3.02 14.32
CA PRO A 182 8.49 -1.96 15.24
C PRO A 182 7.68 -2.49 16.43
N SER A 183 7.68 -1.74 17.55
CA SER A 183 7.00 -2.13 18.80
C SER A 183 5.48 -2.34 18.71
N TYR A 184 4.83 -1.82 17.67
CA TYR A 184 3.40 -2.08 17.42
C TYR A 184 3.13 -3.42 16.74
N CYS A 185 4.18 -4.16 16.37
CA CYS A 185 4.07 -5.47 15.72
C CYS A 185 4.26 -6.59 16.74
N THR A 186 3.38 -7.58 16.71
CA THR A 186 3.58 -8.90 17.29
C THR A 186 3.98 -9.85 16.18
N VAL A 187 5.03 -10.63 16.36
CA VAL A 187 5.54 -11.56 15.35
C VAL A 187 5.29 -12.99 15.80
N TRP A 188 4.69 -13.76 14.92
CA TRP A 188 4.51 -15.19 15.06
C TRP A 188 5.21 -15.91 13.91
N VAL A 189 6.09 -16.87 14.23
CA VAL A 189 6.74 -17.74 13.26
C VAL A 189 6.06 -19.09 13.32
N THR A 190 5.45 -19.52 12.22
CA THR A 190 4.74 -20.78 12.12
C THR A 190 5.66 -21.89 11.62
N LYS A 191 5.37 -23.12 12.01
CA LYS A 191 5.83 -24.29 11.26
C LYS A 191 5.22 -24.25 9.84
N PRO A 192 5.75 -25.03 8.87
CA PRO A 192 5.12 -25.16 7.57
C PRO A 192 3.66 -25.60 7.72
N LEU A 193 2.71 -24.72 7.34
CA LEU A 193 1.27 -24.98 7.41
C LEU A 193 0.71 -25.50 6.10
N VAL A 194 1.45 -25.30 5.01
CA VAL A 194 1.05 -25.69 3.66
C VAL A 194 2.03 -26.74 3.17
N ASN A 195 1.51 -27.92 2.83
CA ASN A 195 2.29 -29.03 2.28
C ASN A 195 1.94 -29.30 0.82
N GLU A 196 2.75 -30.09 0.15
CA GLU A 196 2.57 -30.43 -1.26
C GLU A 196 1.24 -31.14 -1.54
N ALA A 197 0.77 -31.99 -0.62
CA ALA A 197 -0.50 -32.70 -0.79
C ALA A 197 -1.69 -31.75 -0.81
N LEU A 198 -1.72 -30.76 0.10
CA LEU A 198 -2.75 -29.72 0.10
C LEU A 198 -2.71 -28.88 -1.18
N ILE A 199 -1.52 -28.49 -1.62
CA ILE A 199 -1.34 -27.73 -2.86
C ILE A 199 -1.84 -28.53 -4.05
N TYR A 200 -1.46 -29.80 -4.14
CA TYR A 200 -1.93 -30.69 -5.20
C TYR A 200 -3.46 -30.81 -5.21
N GLU A 201 -4.06 -31.03 -4.06
CA GLU A 201 -5.51 -31.11 -3.90
C GLU A 201 -6.20 -29.83 -4.39
N LEU A 202 -5.77 -28.66 -3.94
CA LEU A 202 -6.37 -27.37 -4.33
C LEU A 202 -6.23 -27.06 -5.83
N ILE A 203 -5.14 -27.51 -6.45
CA ILE A 203 -4.95 -27.36 -7.90
C ILE A 203 -5.91 -28.27 -8.68
N HIS A 204 -6.14 -29.47 -8.21
CA HIS A 204 -6.87 -30.52 -8.97
C HIS A 204 -8.34 -30.63 -8.56
N THR A 205 -8.69 -30.18 -7.35
CA THR A 205 -10.09 -30.17 -6.93
C THR A 205 -10.88 -29.17 -7.77
N LYS A 206 -11.80 -29.69 -8.57
CA LYS A 206 -12.82 -28.84 -9.19
C LYS A 206 -13.65 -28.28 -8.05
N THR A 207 -13.72 -26.95 -7.95
CA THR A 207 -14.69 -26.29 -7.07
C THR A 207 -16.03 -26.97 -7.29
N THR A 208 -16.46 -27.75 -6.32
CA THR A 208 -17.72 -28.49 -6.44
C THR A 208 -18.82 -27.44 -6.33
N LYS A 209 -19.37 -27.03 -7.48
CA LYS A 209 -20.46 -26.05 -7.60
C LYS A 209 -21.69 -26.38 -6.74
N ASN A 210 -21.73 -27.53 -6.12
CA ASN A 210 -22.85 -28.06 -5.37
C ASN A 210 -22.70 -27.96 -3.83
N LYS A 211 -21.53 -27.55 -3.31
CA LYS A 211 -21.38 -27.32 -1.86
C LYS A 211 -21.67 -25.85 -1.54
N ILE A 212 -22.68 -25.62 -0.70
CA ILE A 212 -22.96 -24.30 -0.19
C ILE A 212 -22.01 -24.02 0.98
N PHE A 213 -21.17 -23.00 0.82
CA PHE A 213 -20.32 -22.53 1.90
C PHE A 213 -21.17 -21.90 3.02
N LYS A 214 -20.90 -22.28 4.24
CA LYS A 214 -21.62 -21.73 5.41
C LYS A 214 -20.66 -21.00 6.35
N THR A 215 -20.73 -19.69 6.34
CA THR A 215 -20.03 -18.88 7.35
C THR A 215 -20.58 -19.15 8.75
N PRO A 216 -19.73 -19.37 9.76
CA PRO A 216 -20.18 -19.48 11.14
C PRO A 216 -21.02 -18.29 11.58
N LYS A 217 -22.17 -18.54 12.21
CA LYS A 217 -23.02 -17.48 12.76
C LYS A 217 -22.42 -16.97 14.06
N ASN A 218 -21.79 -15.80 14.02
CA ASN A 218 -21.26 -15.13 15.20
C ASN A 218 -21.36 -13.61 15.02
N LYS A 219 -21.83 -12.91 16.05
CA LYS A 219 -22.02 -11.44 16.02
C LYS A 219 -20.75 -10.63 15.88
N LYS A 220 -19.57 -11.25 16.13
CA LYS A 220 -18.27 -10.62 15.95
C LYS A 220 -17.82 -10.61 14.49
N LEU A 221 -18.34 -11.51 13.66
CA LEU A 221 -18.00 -11.62 12.24
C LEU A 221 -18.80 -10.57 11.48
N ILE A 222 -18.07 -9.61 10.90
CA ILE A 222 -18.68 -8.43 10.28
C ILE A 222 -18.23 -8.26 8.84
N HIS A 223 -19.10 -7.68 8.02
CA HIS A 223 -18.73 -7.26 6.68
C HIS A 223 -17.96 -5.93 6.70
N SER A 224 -17.03 -5.76 5.77
CA SER A 224 -16.23 -4.52 5.66
C SER A 224 -17.08 -3.26 5.52
N LYS A 225 -18.25 -3.35 4.86
CA LYS A 225 -19.22 -2.25 4.72
C LYS A 225 -19.82 -1.76 6.04
N ASP A 226 -19.87 -2.64 7.05
CA ASP A 226 -20.47 -2.34 8.36
C ASP A 226 -19.44 -1.65 9.30
N ILE A 227 -18.24 -1.40 8.81
CA ILE A 227 -17.18 -0.70 9.54
C ILE A 227 -17.24 0.78 9.23
N ASN A 228 -17.49 1.57 10.27
CA ASN A 228 -17.44 3.02 10.13
C ASN A 228 -15.97 3.50 10.09
N VAL A 229 -15.59 4.10 8.98
CA VAL A 229 -14.23 4.63 8.75
C VAL A 229 -14.27 6.13 8.45
N VAL A 230 -13.28 6.86 8.93
CA VAL A 230 -13.03 8.21 8.46
C VAL A 230 -12.45 8.15 7.05
N MET A 231 -13.06 8.88 6.12
CA MET A 231 -12.59 8.87 4.74
C MET A 231 -11.18 9.44 4.61
N PHE A 232 -10.30 8.68 3.97
CA PHE A 232 -8.99 9.14 3.57
C PHE A 232 -9.11 10.01 2.31
N LYS A 233 -8.98 11.32 2.49
CA LYS A 233 -9.17 12.32 1.45
C LYS A 233 -7.85 12.95 1.05
N TYR A 234 -6.90 12.14 0.57
CA TYR A 234 -5.57 12.62 0.19
C TYR A 234 -5.63 13.80 -0.78
N PHE A 235 -6.34 13.62 -1.87
CA PHE A 235 -6.44 14.63 -2.91
C PHE A 235 -7.28 15.84 -2.49
N ASP A 236 -8.33 15.64 -1.72
CA ASP A 236 -9.13 16.76 -1.17
C ASP A 236 -8.31 17.56 -0.17
N THR A 237 -7.48 16.92 0.64
CA THR A 237 -6.58 17.57 1.58
C THR A 237 -5.52 18.38 0.84
N LEU A 238 -4.93 17.82 -0.22
CA LEU A 238 -3.98 18.51 -1.06
C LEU A 238 -4.60 19.76 -1.70
N ASN A 239 -5.77 19.63 -2.31
CA ASN A 239 -6.52 20.74 -2.88
C ASN A 239 -6.85 21.81 -1.82
N TRP A 240 -7.23 21.40 -0.62
CA TRP A 240 -7.52 22.33 0.46
C TRP A 240 -6.26 23.13 0.84
N ILE A 241 -5.11 22.49 0.96
CA ILE A 241 -3.83 23.16 1.25
C ILE A 241 -3.51 24.20 0.19
N LEU A 242 -3.58 23.81 -1.09
CA LEU A 242 -3.31 24.70 -2.22
C LEU A 242 -4.28 25.89 -2.28
N ARG A 243 -5.57 25.65 -2.04
CA ARG A 243 -6.59 26.72 -1.99
C ARG A 243 -6.43 27.65 -0.80
N SER A 244 -6.07 27.12 0.37
CA SER A 244 -5.85 27.91 1.58
C SER A 244 -4.67 28.85 1.42
N THR A 245 -3.61 28.40 0.76
CA THR A 245 -2.45 29.22 0.44
C THR A 245 -2.82 30.39 -0.48
N ARG A 246 -3.62 30.13 -1.52
CA ARG A 246 -4.13 31.19 -2.41
C ARG A 246 -5.00 32.23 -1.69
N LYS A 247 -5.90 31.76 -0.80
CA LYS A 247 -6.81 32.64 -0.06
C LYS A 247 -6.08 33.56 0.92
N SER A 248 -4.95 33.13 1.47
CA SER A 248 -4.16 33.89 2.43
C SER A 248 -3.39 35.07 1.80
N LYS A 249 -3.53 35.29 0.48
CA LYS A 249 -2.80 36.31 -0.30
C LYS A 249 -1.28 36.26 -0.09
N LYS A 250 -0.75 35.13 0.32
CA LYS A 250 0.68 34.92 0.42
C LYS A 250 1.19 34.54 -0.96
N ASP A 251 2.17 35.27 -1.44
CA ASP A 251 2.82 34.97 -2.73
C ASP A 251 3.64 33.67 -2.67
N ILE A 252 3.88 33.16 -1.48
CA ILE A 252 4.73 32.01 -1.19
C ILE A 252 3.93 30.95 -0.42
N ILE A 253 4.05 29.69 -0.83
CA ILE A 253 3.45 28.55 -0.13
C ILE A 253 4.17 28.32 1.20
N ASP A 254 3.44 28.42 2.31
CA ASP A 254 3.98 28.10 3.63
C ASP A 254 4.03 26.59 3.84
N PHE A 255 5.22 26.02 3.82
CA PHE A 255 5.45 24.58 3.97
C PHE A 255 5.49 24.08 5.43
N LYS A 256 5.24 24.94 6.41
CA LYS A 256 5.09 24.51 7.81
C LYS A 256 4.05 23.40 7.97
N PHE A 257 3.06 23.33 7.08
CA PHE A 257 2.07 22.27 7.11
C PHE A 257 2.69 20.86 6.92
N LEU A 258 3.87 20.73 6.29
CA LEU A 258 4.55 19.44 6.12
C LEU A 258 4.94 18.82 7.47
N SER A 259 5.17 19.65 8.50
CA SER A 259 5.49 19.19 9.85
C SER A 259 4.28 18.72 10.65
N THR A 260 3.06 18.94 10.16
CA THR A 260 1.87 18.50 10.87
C THR A 260 1.76 16.98 10.89
N SER A 261 1.31 16.42 12.00
CA SER A 261 1.17 14.97 12.17
C SER A 261 0.28 14.30 11.09
N LYS A 262 -0.70 15.05 10.59
CA LYS A 262 -1.59 14.57 9.51
C LYS A 262 -0.84 14.41 8.18
N ILE A 263 -0.05 15.40 7.81
CA ILE A 263 0.71 15.37 6.55
C ILE A 263 1.87 14.37 6.64
N ALA A 264 2.53 14.27 7.79
CA ALA A 264 3.55 13.24 8.02
C ALA A 264 3.02 11.83 7.75
N ARG A 265 1.78 11.52 8.16
CA ARG A 265 1.13 10.23 7.84
C ARG A 265 0.88 10.04 6.35
N TYR A 266 0.54 11.10 5.62
CA TYR A 266 0.38 11.00 4.15
C TYR A 266 1.68 10.64 3.45
N PHE A 267 2.83 11.14 3.92
CA PHE A 267 4.13 10.73 3.39
C PHE A 267 4.50 9.29 3.72
N GLU A 268 4.00 8.71 4.80
CA GLU A 268 4.18 7.28 5.07
C GLU A 268 3.29 6.42 4.16
N ILE A 269 2.12 6.92 3.76
CA ILE A 269 1.19 6.23 2.87
C ILE A 269 1.65 6.36 1.41
N PHE A 270 2.00 7.58 1.00
CA PHE A 270 2.47 7.90 -0.35
C PHE A 270 3.87 8.50 -0.26
N SER A 271 4.80 7.94 -0.99
CA SER A 271 6.18 8.43 -1.01
C SER A 271 6.35 9.81 -1.66
N LYS A 272 5.31 10.33 -2.29
CA LYS A 272 5.31 11.59 -3.05
C LYS A 272 4.16 12.48 -2.64
N PHE A 273 4.39 13.77 -2.63
CA PHE A 273 3.37 14.78 -2.39
C PHE A 273 3.38 15.79 -3.53
N TYR A 274 2.33 15.79 -4.34
CA TYR A 274 2.18 16.74 -5.44
C TYR A 274 1.91 18.14 -4.89
N ILE A 275 2.67 19.14 -5.32
CA ILE A 275 2.53 20.52 -4.84
C ILE A 275 2.09 21.51 -5.91
N GLY A 276 2.35 21.22 -7.17
CA GLY A 276 1.96 22.09 -8.26
C GLY A 276 2.70 21.80 -9.55
N HIS A 277 2.69 22.76 -10.44
CA HIS A 277 3.45 22.71 -11.68
C HIS A 277 4.18 24.03 -11.94
N ILE A 278 5.20 23.97 -12.76
CA ILE A 278 5.88 25.13 -13.33
C ILE A 278 5.76 25.08 -14.84
N ASP A 279 5.73 26.26 -15.48
CA ASP A 279 5.85 26.37 -16.93
C ASP A 279 7.30 26.22 -17.38
N ILE A 280 7.48 26.12 -18.69
CA ILE A 280 8.82 25.92 -19.25
C ILE A 280 9.74 27.11 -18.98
N ASP A 281 9.23 28.34 -18.99
CA ASP A 281 10.02 29.54 -18.75
C ASP A 281 10.55 29.58 -17.31
N THR A 282 9.67 29.27 -16.36
CA THR A 282 10.06 29.11 -14.93
C THR A 282 11.07 28.00 -14.75
N PHE A 283 10.92 26.90 -15.52
CA PHE A 283 11.85 25.77 -15.46
C PHE A 283 13.23 26.15 -16.02
N VAL A 284 13.30 26.84 -17.15
CA VAL A 284 14.57 27.35 -17.70
C VAL A 284 15.28 28.27 -16.70
N ASN A 285 14.54 29.20 -16.08
CA ASN A 285 15.09 30.04 -15.02
C ASN A 285 15.58 29.24 -13.80
N LEU A 286 14.88 28.13 -13.45
CA LEU A 286 15.31 27.23 -12.40
C LEU A 286 16.61 26.51 -12.76
N LEU A 287 16.78 26.08 -14.02
CA LEU A 287 18.02 25.45 -14.48
C LEU A 287 19.21 26.39 -14.35
N GLN A 288 19.05 27.65 -14.75
CA GLN A 288 20.06 28.70 -14.58
C GLN A 288 20.40 28.92 -13.11
N TYR A 289 19.39 29.03 -12.26
CA TYR A 289 19.56 29.18 -10.81
C TYR A 289 20.30 27.99 -10.18
N SER A 290 20.09 26.78 -10.71
CA SER A 290 20.72 25.54 -10.25
C SER A 290 22.06 25.25 -10.91
N ASN A 291 22.62 26.17 -11.69
CA ASN A 291 23.86 26.04 -12.46
C ASN A 291 23.85 24.81 -13.40
N ILE A 292 22.71 24.51 -13.99
CA ILE A 292 22.59 23.45 -15.00
C ILE A 292 22.98 24.03 -16.36
N SER A 293 24.07 23.56 -16.92
CA SER A 293 24.62 24.03 -18.20
C SER A 293 24.32 23.08 -19.36
N THR A 294 24.05 21.82 -19.06
CA THR A 294 23.86 20.78 -20.07
C THR A 294 22.53 20.08 -19.90
N ILE A 295 21.74 20.02 -20.96
CA ILE A 295 20.46 19.29 -21.00
C ILE A 295 20.67 18.09 -21.91
N SER A 296 20.35 16.89 -21.43
CA SER A 296 20.43 15.66 -22.22
C SER A 296 19.51 15.74 -23.44
N GLU A 297 19.99 15.28 -24.60
CA GLU A 297 19.24 15.21 -25.84
C GLU A 297 17.95 14.39 -25.73
N GLU A 298 17.87 13.50 -24.73
CA GLU A 298 16.66 12.72 -24.45
C GLU A 298 15.49 13.57 -23.93
N ILE A 299 15.72 14.84 -23.59
CA ILE A 299 14.70 15.75 -23.09
C ILE A 299 14.22 16.67 -24.23
N PRO A 300 13.11 16.35 -24.89
CA PRO A 300 12.59 17.15 -25.98
C PRO A 300 11.90 18.39 -25.43
N LEU A 301 12.67 19.41 -25.04
CA LEU A 301 12.12 20.67 -24.50
C LEU A 301 11.11 21.32 -25.43
N ASP A 302 11.31 21.21 -26.75
CA ASP A 302 10.43 21.80 -27.76
C ASP A 302 9.11 21.03 -27.92
N SER A 303 9.09 19.75 -27.57
CA SER A 303 7.92 18.87 -27.71
C SER A 303 7.23 18.55 -26.38
N ILE A 304 7.54 19.27 -25.30
CA ILE A 304 6.88 19.10 -24.01
C ILE A 304 5.39 19.44 -24.19
N GLN A 305 4.56 18.42 -24.12
CA GLN A 305 3.12 18.56 -24.23
C GLN A 305 2.60 19.43 -23.08
N ASP A 306 1.85 20.47 -23.41
CA ASP A 306 1.32 21.48 -22.47
C ASP A 306 2.38 22.36 -21.78
N LYS A 307 3.65 22.27 -22.16
CA LYS A 307 4.76 23.10 -21.62
C LYS A 307 4.77 23.26 -20.09
N GLN A 308 4.47 22.15 -19.39
CA GLN A 308 4.34 22.15 -17.93
C GLN A 308 5.15 21.01 -17.30
N ILE A 309 5.78 21.31 -16.19
CA ILE A 309 6.57 20.36 -15.42
C ILE A 309 5.94 20.19 -14.04
N ILE A 310 5.67 18.96 -13.66
CA ILE A 310 5.09 18.60 -12.37
C ILE A 310 6.14 18.70 -11.29
N VAL A 311 5.78 19.31 -10.17
CA VAL A 311 6.63 19.43 -9.00
C VAL A 311 6.03 18.65 -7.84
N THR A 312 6.85 17.79 -7.25
CA THR A 312 6.49 16.99 -6.07
C THR A 312 7.51 17.19 -4.97
N ILE A 313 7.08 16.95 -3.74
CA ILE A 313 7.99 16.73 -2.61
C ILE A 313 8.04 15.24 -2.35
N GLU A 314 9.24 14.66 -2.32
CA GLU A 314 9.48 13.28 -1.96
C GLU A 314 10.22 13.20 -0.64
N LYS A 315 9.79 12.27 0.24
CA LYS A 315 10.47 12.00 1.49
C LYS A 315 11.60 11.01 1.25
N THR A 316 12.81 11.40 1.60
CA THR A 316 13.94 10.49 1.77
C THR A 316 14.03 10.02 3.23
N ALA A 317 15.05 9.21 3.58
CA ALA A 317 15.21 8.72 4.95
C ALA A 317 15.25 9.87 5.97
N ASP A 318 15.95 10.96 5.64
CA ASP A 318 16.29 12.04 6.58
C ASP A 318 15.89 13.45 6.09
N SER A 319 15.28 13.56 4.91
CA SER A 319 14.96 14.87 4.34
C SER A 319 13.79 14.82 3.36
N PHE A 320 13.36 16.01 2.93
CA PHE A 320 12.44 16.21 1.82
C PHE A 320 13.20 16.75 0.62
N THR A 321 12.86 16.26 -0.58
CA THR A 321 13.49 16.67 -1.83
C THR A 321 12.43 17.07 -2.83
N LEU A 322 12.64 18.20 -3.52
CA LEU A 322 11.84 18.54 -4.69
C LEU A 322 12.22 17.62 -5.84
N VAL A 323 11.22 17.10 -6.50
CA VAL A 323 11.39 16.23 -7.66
C VAL A 323 10.48 16.71 -8.78
N TYR A 324 11.04 16.79 -9.95
CA TYR A 324 10.41 17.30 -11.16
C TYR A 324 10.09 16.15 -12.10
N TYR A 325 8.91 16.21 -12.72
CA TYR A 325 8.47 15.22 -13.69
C TYR A 325 8.05 15.91 -14.99
N LEU A 326 8.61 15.40 -16.06
CA LEU A 326 8.24 15.77 -17.41
C LEU A 326 7.07 14.91 -17.87
N LYS A 327 6.02 15.52 -18.42
CA LYS A 327 4.94 14.83 -19.07
C LYS A 327 5.33 14.52 -20.51
N ILE A 328 5.26 13.25 -20.89
CA ILE A 328 5.59 12.76 -22.24
C ILE A 328 4.30 12.36 -22.97
N ILE A 329 4.37 12.32 -24.30
CA ILE A 329 3.30 11.81 -25.16
C ILE A 329 2.79 10.45 -24.66
N GLY A 330 1.48 10.25 -24.60
CA GLY A 330 0.86 9.05 -24.05
C GLY A 330 0.74 9.05 -22.52
N ASP A 331 0.78 10.23 -21.89
CA ASP A 331 0.56 10.43 -20.43
C ASP A 331 1.60 9.81 -19.51
N LYS A 332 2.72 9.41 -20.04
CA LYS A 332 3.85 8.93 -19.22
C LYS A 332 4.57 10.11 -18.59
N LEU A 333 4.82 10.00 -17.29
CA LEU A 333 5.62 10.96 -16.55
C LEU A 333 7.04 10.41 -16.42
N LYS A 334 8.02 11.20 -16.81
CA LYS A 334 9.43 10.86 -16.64
C LYS A 334 10.05 11.77 -15.57
N ARG A 335 10.75 11.15 -14.64
CA ARG A 335 11.47 11.88 -13.60
C ARG A 335 12.66 12.59 -14.22
N LEU A 336 12.88 13.84 -13.81
CA LEU A 336 14.08 14.59 -14.15
C LEU A 336 15.10 14.46 -13.01
N ASP A 337 16.34 14.12 -13.35
CA ASP A 337 17.45 14.02 -12.43
C ASP A 337 18.46 15.15 -12.70
N PHE A 338 18.81 15.87 -11.64
CA PHE A 338 19.83 16.90 -11.63
C PHE A 338 21.14 16.29 -11.10
N LYS A 339 22.14 16.13 -11.94
CA LYS A 339 23.43 15.55 -11.57
C LYS A 339 24.58 16.50 -11.94
N GLY A 340 25.08 17.20 -10.92
CA GLY A 340 26.05 18.28 -11.17
C GLY A 340 25.43 19.33 -12.08
N GLU A 341 26.06 19.61 -13.20
CA GLU A 341 25.60 20.58 -14.21
C GLU A 341 24.69 19.97 -15.28
N ILE A 342 24.30 18.71 -15.15
CA ILE A 342 23.55 17.97 -16.17
C ILE A 342 22.13 17.68 -15.71
N LEU A 343 21.17 18.01 -16.58
CA LEU A 343 19.78 17.57 -16.50
C LEU A 343 19.59 16.34 -17.40
N SER A 344 19.08 15.26 -16.85
CA SER A 344 18.78 14.04 -17.61
C SER A 344 17.43 13.42 -17.19
N ILE A 345 16.90 12.54 -18.04
CA ILE A 345 15.81 11.66 -17.64
C ILE A 345 16.37 10.54 -16.75
N SER A 346 15.72 10.29 -15.64
CA SER A 346 16.13 9.22 -14.75
C SER A 346 15.92 7.86 -15.41
N ASN A 347 17.00 7.06 -15.49
CA ASN A 347 16.93 5.66 -15.91
C ASN A 347 16.37 4.75 -14.81
N LYS A 348 16.30 5.21 -13.58
CA LYS A 348 15.58 4.52 -12.53
C LYS A 348 14.11 4.73 -12.84
N ASP A 349 13.44 3.68 -13.34
CA ASP A 349 11.99 3.72 -13.45
C ASP A 349 11.49 4.15 -12.08
N PRO A 350 11.08 5.39 -11.95
CA PRO A 350 10.54 5.80 -10.68
C PRO A 350 9.36 4.88 -10.52
N LYS A 351 9.13 4.37 -9.33
CA LYS A 351 7.79 3.93 -8.95
C LYS A 351 6.88 5.12 -9.21
N GLY A 352 6.52 5.27 -10.48
CA GLY A 352 5.90 6.44 -11.05
C GLY A 352 4.58 6.70 -10.38
N PHE A 353 3.95 7.78 -10.71
CA PHE A 353 2.56 7.96 -10.40
C PHE A 353 1.78 6.76 -10.97
N THR A 354 0.91 6.17 -10.17
CA THR A 354 -0.02 5.16 -10.67
C THR A 354 -0.89 5.77 -11.78
N ALA A 355 -1.47 4.97 -12.65
CA ALA A 355 -2.37 5.46 -13.70
C ALA A 355 -3.51 6.35 -13.15
N ALA A 356 -3.95 6.10 -11.90
CA ALA A 356 -4.95 6.93 -11.23
C ALA A 356 -4.39 8.26 -10.75
N GLU A 357 -3.18 8.25 -10.18
CA GLU A 357 -2.50 9.47 -9.79
C GLU A 357 -2.23 10.34 -11.02
N THR A 358 -1.79 9.74 -12.12
CA THR A 358 -1.59 10.45 -13.40
C THR A 358 -2.88 11.07 -13.92
N LYS A 359 -3.99 10.33 -13.91
CA LYS A 359 -5.30 10.85 -14.32
C LYS A 359 -5.77 11.98 -13.41
N TYR A 360 -5.52 11.87 -12.12
CA TYR A 360 -5.89 12.89 -11.14
C TYR A 360 -4.98 14.14 -11.24
N ILE A 361 -3.71 13.95 -11.49
CA ILE A 361 -2.76 15.03 -11.72
C ILE A 361 -3.15 15.83 -12.96
N LYS A 362 -3.61 15.19 -14.05
CA LYS A 362 -4.19 15.88 -15.21
C LYS A 362 -5.35 16.79 -14.83
N PHE A 363 -6.29 16.28 -14.05
CA PHE A 363 -7.41 17.07 -13.53
C PHE A 363 -6.93 18.22 -12.64
N LEU A 364 -5.88 18.04 -11.88
CA LEU A 364 -5.27 19.09 -11.08
C LEU A 364 -4.54 20.13 -11.93
N PHE A 365 -3.96 19.75 -13.07
CA PHE A 365 -3.33 20.71 -13.99
C PHE A 365 -4.28 21.80 -14.46
N GLU A 366 -5.50 21.44 -14.79
CA GLU A 366 -6.52 22.40 -15.24
C GLU A 366 -6.93 23.37 -14.13
N LYS A 367 -6.74 23.00 -12.86
CA LYS A 367 -7.20 23.75 -11.66
C LYS A 367 -6.10 24.01 -10.65
N SER A 368 -4.86 23.67 -10.95
CA SER A 368 -3.78 23.61 -9.99
C SER A 368 -3.02 24.93 -9.81
N TYR A 369 -2.22 24.93 -8.76
CA TYR A 369 -1.33 26.01 -8.42
C TYR A 369 -0.12 26.01 -9.36
N LYS A 370 0.06 27.10 -10.11
CA LYS A 370 1.29 27.37 -10.84
C LYS A 370 2.30 27.94 -9.85
N LEU A 371 3.42 27.24 -9.69
CA LEU A 371 4.51 27.65 -8.83
C LEU A 371 5.40 28.68 -9.56
N SER A 372 5.83 29.70 -8.83
CA SER A 372 6.87 30.63 -9.27
C SER A 372 8.26 30.12 -8.91
N LEU A 373 9.29 30.74 -9.50
CA LEU A 373 10.66 30.46 -9.13
C LEU A 373 10.92 30.79 -7.64
N ASP A 374 10.28 31.83 -7.11
CA ASP A 374 10.41 32.20 -5.71
C ASP A 374 9.76 31.19 -4.76
N ASP A 375 8.63 30.57 -5.16
CA ASP A 375 8.06 29.44 -4.43
C ASP A 375 9.08 28.28 -4.34
N ILE A 376 9.74 27.94 -5.44
CA ILE A 376 10.75 26.87 -5.48
C ILE A 376 11.94 27.20 -4.57
N LYS A 377 12.48 28.42 -4.67
CA LYS A 377 13.58 28.89 -3.82
C LYS A 377 13.20 28.86 -2.34
N TYR A 378 11.99 29.26 -2.00
CA TYR A 378 11.49 29.23 -0.64
C TYR A 378 11.37 27.80 -0.10
N ILE A 379 10.84 26.87 -0.89
CA ILE A 379 10.77 25.46 -0.52
C ILE A 379 12.17 24.91 -0.26
N GLU A 380 13.10 25.15 -1.17
CA GLU A 380 14.50 24.68 -1.07
C GLU A 380 15.18 25.23 0.19
N LYS A 381 14.90 26.47 0.57
CA LYS A 381 15.40 27.09 1.80
C LYS A 381 14.77 26.49 3.05
N THR A 382 13.47 26.30 3.04
CA THR A 382 12.72 25.83 4.23
C THR A 382 12.85 24.35 4.50
N LYS A 383 13.11 23.50 3.48
CA LYS A 383 13.33 22.07 3.71
C LYS A 383 14.48 21.76 4.67
N LYS A 384 15.46 22.68 4.78
CA LYS A 384 16.60 22.56 5.71
C LYS A 384 16.22 22.81 7.17
N LEU A 385 15.08 23.43 7.43
CA LEU A 385 14.60 23.77 8.77
C LEU A 385 13.83 22.62 9.45
N TYR A 386 13.58 21.52 8.73
CA TYR A 386 12.79 20.38 9.19
C TYR A 386 13.63 19.08 9.36
N LYS A 387 14.93 19.25 9.60
CA LYS A 387 15.81 18.14 10.00
C LYS A 387 15.67 17.83 11.49
#